data_5f5425c3d791055811044096326c0709
#
_entry.id   5f5425c3d791055811044096326c0709
#
_cell.length_a   1.000
_cell.length_b   1.000
_cell.length_c   1.000
_cell.angle_alpha   90.00
_cell.angle_beta   90.00
_cell.angle_gamma   90.00
#
_symmetry.space_group_name_H-M   'P 1'
#
loop_
_entity.id
_entity.type
_entity.pdbx_description
1 polymer ?
#
loop_
_entity_poly.entity_id
_entity_poly.type
_entity_poly.pdbx_seq_one_letter_code
_entity_poly.pdbx_strand_id
1 'polypeptide(L)'
;MDNTKQNTAEQFIQYLNEENFDKAESCLAPDFKFIGVLGKREGASVYIKDMKQMKFKYEILKAFTSGEDVCFWYIIDMGEKSIEASGWYQIKDGKIHTLKVLFDPRPLLDK
;
A
#
# COMPACT_ATOMS: atom_id res chain seq x y z
N MET A 1 -24.40 4.18 1.26
CA MET A 1 -23.11 3.93 1.86
C MET A 1 -21.98 4.41 1.00
N ASP A 2 -21.06 5.12 1.58
CA ASP A 2 -19.97 5.75 0.83
C ASP A 2 -18.73 4.85 0.86
N ASN A 3 -18.36 4.29 -0.32
CA ASN A 3 -17.20 3.44 -0.46
C ASN A 3 -16.03 4.17 -1.14
N THR A 4 -16.10 5.50 -1.22
CA THR A 4 -15.11 6.28 -1.96
C THR A 4 -13.70 6.04 -1.45
N LYS A 5 -13.52 6.00 -0.12
CA LYS A 5 -12.19 5.83 0.46
C LYS A 5 -11.64 4.44 0.20
N GLN A 6 -12.51 3.41 0.34
CA GLN A 6 -12.08 2.05 0.01
C GLN A 6 -11.71 1.96 -1.47
N ASN A 7 -12.51 2.60 -2.34
CA ASN A 7 -12.23 2.59 -3.77
C ASN A 7 -10.89 3.25 -4.08
N THR A 8 -10.56 4.36 -3.40
CA THR A 8 -9.28 5.03 -3.61
C THR A 8 -8.12 4.09 -3.28
N ALA A 9 -8.20 3.41 -2.15
CA ALA A 9 -7.15 2.49 -1.75
C ALA A 9 -7.07 1.29 -2.69
N GLU A 10 -8.23 0.76 -3.12
CA GLU A 10 -8.25 -0.37 -4.05
C GLU A 10 -7.68 0.01 -5.41
N GLN A 11 -7.98 1.21 -5.88
CA GLN A 11 -7.42 1.69 -7.14
C GLN A 11 -5.91 1.83 -7.06
N PHE A 12 -5.42 2.32 -5.94
CA PHE A 12 -3.98 2.42 -5.74
C PHE A 12 -3.32 1.05 -5.87
N ILE A 13 -3.89 0.03 -5.21
CA ILE A 13 -3.37 -1.33 -5.30
C ILE A 13 -3.45 -1.85 -6.73
N GLN A 14 -4.57 -1.58 -7.41
CA GLN A 14 -4.73 -2.03 -8.79
C GLN A 14 -3.67 -1.41 -9.70
N TYR A 15 -3.41 -0.11 -9.54
CA TYR A 15 -2.38 0.55 -10.35
C TYR A 15 -1.00 -0.05 -10.09
N LEU A 16 -0.69 -0.39 -8.84
CA LEU A 16 0.58 -1.05 -8.54
C LEU A 16 0.64 -2.42 -9.23
N ASN A 17 -0.45 -3.18 -9.19
CA ASN A 17 -0.49 -4.50 -9.82
C ASN A 17 -0.31 -4.40 -11.34
N GLU A 18 -0.80 -3.31 -11.94
CA GLU A 18 -0.68 -3.08 -13.38
C GLU A 18 0.64 -2.40 -13.76
N GLU A 19 1.45 -2.07 -12.76
CA GLU A 19 2.69 -1.31 -12.94
C GLU A 19 2.44 0.07 -13.56
N ASN A 20 1.27 0.63 -13.27
CA ASN A 20 0.91 1.98 -13.70
C ASN A 20 1.29 2.94 -12.58
N PHE A 21 2.59 3.21 -12.47
CA PHE A 21 3.13 3.90 -11.31
C PHE A 21 2.77 5.39 -11.30
N ASP A 22 2.59 6.00 -12.46
CA ASP A 22 2.17 7.40 -12.50
C ASP A 22 0.79 7.58 -11.89
N LYS A 23 -0.16 6.70 -12.22
CA LYS A 23 -1.49 6.79 -11.65
C LYS A 23 -1.50 6.37 -10.19
N ALA A 24 -0.66 5.39 -9.82
CA ALA A 24 -0.53 5.02 -8.41
C ALA A 24 -0.06 6.22 -7.60
N GLU A 25 0.93 6.95 -8.10
CA GLU A 25 1.42 8.13 -7.39
C GLU A 25 0.33 9.18 -7.23
N SER A 26 -0.55 9.32 -8.23
CA SER A 26 -1.62 10.31 -8.17
C SER A 26 -2.63 10.01 -7.05
N CYS A 27 -2.65 8.79 -6.54
CA CYS A 27 -3.52 8.44 -5.42
C CYS A 27 -2.94 8.88 -4.07
N LEU A 28 -1.68 9.30 -4.05
CA LEU A 28 -0.98 9.66 -2.81
C LEU A 28 -0.89 11.16 -2.66
N ALA A 29 -0.99 11.64 -1.40
CA ALA A 29 -0.71 13.03 -1.11
C ALA A 29 0.79 13.29 -1.32
N PRO A 30 1.19 14.52 -1.70
CA PRO A 30 2.62 14.78 -1.91
C PRO A 30 3.49 14.50 -0.68
N ASP A 31 2.96 14.72 0.51
CA ASP A 31 3.67 14.48 1.77
C ASP A 31 3.36 13.10 2.37
N PHE A 32 2.95 12.17 1.52
CA PHE A 32 2.65 10.79 1.91
C PHE A 32 3.77 10.19 2.77
N LYS A 33 3.37 9.39 3.76
CA LYS A 33 4.32 8.68 4.63
C LYS A 33 4.01 7.20 4.61
N PHE A 34 5.05 6.41 4.46
CA PHE A 34 4.98 4.96 4.56
C PHE A 34 5.71 4.53 5.83
N ILE A 35 5.07 3.68 6.63
CA ILE A 35 5.65 3.15 7.85
C ILE A 35 5.51 1.64 7.77
N GLY A 36 6.64 0.96 7.63
CA GLY A 36 6.66 -0.49 7.57
C GLY A 36 7.45 -1.08 8.72
N VAL A 37 7.45 -2.39 8.79
CA VAL A 37 8.18 -3.11 9.84
C VAL A 37 9.69 -2.91 9.70
N LEU A 38 10.17 -2.82 8.47
CA LEU A 38 11.59 -2.75 8.18
C LEU A 38 12.08 -1.33 7.86
N GLY A 39 11.20 -0.34 7.86
CA GLY A 39 11.65 1.03 7.58
C GLY A 39 10.52 1.97 7.27
N LYS A 40 10.88 3.23 7.02
CA LYS A 40 9.95 4.29 6.72
C LYS A 40 10.36 5.00 5.45
N ARG A 41 9.39 5.64 4.77
CA ARG A 41 9.64 6.52 3.64
C ARG A 41 8.74 7.74 3.74
N GLU A 42 9.25 8.88 3.37
CA GLU A 42 8.46 10.12 3.33
C GLU A 42 8.47 10.66 1.91
N GLY A 43 7.28 11.04 1.44
CA GLY A 43 7.10 11.58 0.12
C GLY A 43 6.55 10.56 -0.86
N ALA A 44 5.53 10.99 -1.63
CA ALA A 44 4.90 10.10 -2.60
C ALA A 44 5.90 9.64 -3.66
N SER A 45 6.71 10.57 -4.19
CA SER A 45 7.63 10.21 -5.27
C SER A 45 8.70 9.24 -4.80
N VAL A 46 9.17 9.39 -3.55
CA VAL A 46 10.17 8.49 -2.99
C VAL A 46 9.61 7.08 -2.88
N TYR A 47 8.39 6.97 -2.34
CA TYR A 47 7.77 5.67 -2.16
C TYR A 47 7.50 4.99 -3.51
N ILE A 48 6.98 5.74 -4.48
CA ILE A 48 6.67 5.17 -5.80
C ILE A 48 7.95 4.75 -6.53
N LYS A 49 9.03 5.50 -6.35
CA LYS A 49 10.32 5.09 -6.93
C LYS A 49 10.74 3.72 -6.42
N ASP A 50 10.56 3.48 -5.12
CA ASP A 50 10.84 2.16 -4.55
C ASP A 50 9.93 1.09 -5.17
N MET A 51 8.64 1.40 -5.33
CA MET A 51 7.69 0.44 -5.89
C MET A 51 8.03 0.11 -7.34
N LYS A 52 8.51 1.08 -8.11
CA LYS A 52 8.93 0.83 -9.49
C LYS A 52 10.06 -0.19 -9.55
N GLN A 53 10.94 -0.17 -8.57
CA GLN A 53 12.07 -1.09 -8.54
C GLN A 53 11.65 -2.48 -8.07
N MET A 54 10.77 -2.54 -7.06
CA MET A 54 10.39 -3.80 -6.44
C MET A 54 9.29 -4.54 -7.21
N LYS A 55 8.39 -3.82 -7.84
CA LYS A 55 7.31 -4.38 -8.67
C LYS A 55 6.48 -5.40 -7.91
N PHE A 56 6.17 -5.11 -6.66
CA PHE A 56 5.34 -5.99 -5.84
C PHE A 56 3.94 -6.11 -6.43
N LYS A 57 3.34 -7.28 -6.25
CA LYS A 57 1.94 -7.51 -6.63
C LYS A 57 1.15 -7.85 -5.37
N TYR A 58 -0.11 -7.46 -5.37
CA TYR A 58 -0.96 -7.56 -4.18
C TYR A 58 -2.23 -8.31 -4.50
N GLU A 59 -2.64 -9.19 -3.59
CA GLU A 59 -3.93 -9.86 -3.66
C GLU A 59 -4.70 -9.51 -2.41
N ILE A 60 -5.77 -8.72 -2.54
CA ILE A 60 -6.58 -8.30 -1.39
C ILE A 60 -7.49 -9.46 -0.99
N LEU A 61 -7.34 -9.92 0.25
CA LEU A 61 -8.15 -10.99 0.79
C LEU A 61 -9.38 -10.45 1.51
N LYS A 62 -9.24 -9.32 2.20
CA LYS A 62 -10.33 -8.73 2.96
C LYS A 62 -10.08 -7.23 3.10
N ALA A 63 -11.16 -6.47 3.12
CA ALA A 63 -11.10 -5.02 3.30
C ALA A 63 -11.99 -4.61 4.46
N PHE A 64 -11.49 -3.68 5.26
CA PHE A 64 -12.21 -3.11 6.39
C PHE A 64 -12.14 -1.60 6.31
N THR A 65 -13.22 -0.92 6.65
CA THR A 65 -13.23 0.54 6.67
C THR A 65 -13.69 1.03 8.04
N SER A 66 -13.12 2.13 8.49
CA SER A 66 -13.52 2.78 9.73
C SER A 66 -13.26 4.26 9.57
N GLY A 67 -14.35 5.07 9.47
CA GLY A 67 -14.20 6.49 9.24
C GLY A 67 -13.46 6.77 7.96
N GLU A 68 -12.32 7.43 8.08
CA GLU A 68 -11.48 7.78 6.92
C GLU A 68 -10.37 6.77 6.67
N ASP A 69 -10.38 5.68 7.41
CA ASP A 69 -9.32 4.68 7.33
C ASP A 69 -9.80 3.46 6.57
N VAL A 70 -8.90 2.88 5.78
CA VAL A 70 -9.13 1.63 5.07
C VAL A 70 -8.01 0.67 5.45
N CYS A 71 -8.37 -0.55 5.81
CA CYS A 71 -7.39 -1.57 6.13
C CYS A 71 -7.62 -2.77 5.24
N PHE A 72 -6.55 -3.25 4.60
CA PHE A 72 -6.59 -4.47 3.81
C PHE A 72 -5.82 -5.56 4.51
N TRP A 73 -6.33 -6.76 4.42
CA TRP A 73 -5.57 -7.98 4.68
C TRP A 73 -5.22 -8.53 3.31
N TYR A 74 -3.96 -8.62 2.97
CA TYR A 74 -3.59 -9.03 1.61
C TYR A 74 -2.31 -9.87 1.60
N ILE A 75 -2.08 -10.48 0.44
CA ILE A 75 -0.83 -11.17 0.17
C ILE A 75 0.00 -10.25 -0.71
N ILE A 76 1.27 -10.06 -0.34
CA ILE A 76 2.21 -9.28 -1.14
C ILE A 76 3.18 -10.26 -1.80
N ASP A 77 3.14 -10.30 -3.13
CA ASP A 77 4.02 -11.14 -3.92
C ASP A 77 5.25 -10.30 -4.28
N MET A 78 6.39 -10.69 -3.76
CA MET A 78 7.66 -9.97 -3.94
C MET A 78 8.54 -10.62 -4.99
N GLY A 79 7.96 -11.50 -5.82
CA GLY A 79 8.70 -12.23 -6.84
C GLY A 79 9.12 -13.59 -6.34
N GLU A 80 10.16 -13.64 -5.54
CA GLU A 80 10.67 -14.91 -5.03
C GLU A 80 9.90 -15.40 -3.80
N LYS A 81 9.27 -14.47 -3.08
CA LYS A 81 8.56 -14.79 -1.84
C LYS A 81 7.24 -14.05 -1.81
N SER A 82 6.28 -14.63 -1.11
CA SER A 82 5.01 -13.96 -0.83
C SER A 82 4.82 -13.92 0.68
N ILE A 83 4.26 -12.81 1.17
CA ILE A 83 3.95 -12.67 2.59
C ILE A 83 2.51 -12.25 2.75
N GLU A 84 1.93 -12.63 3.87
CA GLU A 84 0.61 -12.15 4.25
C GLU A 84 0.80 -10.92 5.13
N ALA A 85 0.06 -9.85 4.83
CA ALA A 85 0.29 -8.57 5.47
C ALA A 85 -1.01 -7.82 5.67
N SER A 86 -0.96 -6.81 6.53
CA SER A 86 -2.07 -5.90 6.75
C SER A 86 -1.59 -4.48 6.47
N GLY A 87 -2.34 -3.75 5.66
CA GLY A 87 -2.02 -2.36 5.33
C GLY A 87 -3.14 -1.43 5.78
N TRP A 88 -2.78 -0.42 6.55
CA TRP A 88 -3.70 0.59 7.07
C TRP A 88 -3.47 1.88 6.30
N TYR A 89 -4.46 2.27 5.52
CA TYR A 89 -4.41 3.44 4.64
C TYR A 89 -5.25 4.54 5.23
N GLN A 90 -4.64 5.68 5.52
CA GLN A 90 -5.35 6.86 6.01
C GLN A 90 -5.59 7.80 4.85
N ILE A 91 -6.87 8.03 4.53
CA ILE A 91 -7.27 8.76 3.33
C ILE A 91 -7.94 10.06 3.75
N LYS A 92 -7.56 11.15 3.09
CA LYS A 92 -8.15 12.45 3.33
C LYS A 92 -8.19 13.21 2.03
N ASP A 93 -9.35 13.83 1.73
CA ASP A 93 -9.53 14.64 0.53
C ASP A 93 -9.19 13.85 -0.75
N GLY A 94 -9.56 12.57 -0.76
CA GLY A 94 -9.38 11.73 -1.94
C GLY A 94 -7.95 11.26 -2.16
N LYS A 95 -7.05 11.47 -1.20
CA LYS A 95 -5.65 11.06 -1.32
C LYS A 95 -5.24 10.23 -0.12
N ILE A 96 -4.31 9.30 -0.35
CA ILE A 96 -3.74 8.50 0.73
C ILE A 96 -2.61 9.31 1.35
N HIS A 97 -2.72 9.60 2.64
CA HIS A 97 -1.73 10.40 3.36
C HIS A 97 -0.71 9.55 4.10
N THR A 98 -1.15 8.40 4.62
CA THR A 98 -0.27 7.54 5.41
C THR A 98 -0.64 6.09 5.13
N LEU A 99 0.38 5.26 5.03
CA LEU A 99 0.20 3.81 4.90
C LEU A 99 1.11 3.14 5.93
N LYS A 100 0.50 2.35 6.82
CA LYS A 100 1.23 1.53 7.77
C LYS A 100 1.03 0.07 7.40
N VAL A 101 2.12 -0.67 7.27
CA VAL A 101 2.05 -2.08 6.89
C VAL A 101 2.67 -2.94 7.98
N LEU A 102 1.92 -3.95 8.41
CA LEU A 102 2.40 -4.91 9.39
C LEU A 102 2.47 -6.29 8.75
N PHE A 103 3.54 -6.99 9.02
CA PHE A 103 3.73 -8.37 8.57
C PHE A 103 4.80 -9.01 9.43
N ASP A 104 4.89 -10.34 9.34
CA ASP A 104 5.96 -11.07 10.01
C ASP A 104 7.21 -10.98 9.13
N PRO A 105 8.27 -10.31 9.59
CA PRO A 105 9.45 -10.12 8.75
C PRO A 105 10.36 -11.34 8.65
N ARG A 106 10.12 -12.37 9.46
CA ARG A 106 11.03 -13.53 9.51
C ARG A 106 11.26 -14.17 8.13
N PRO A 107 10.22 -14.34 7.27
CA PRO A 107 10.50 -14.93 5.96
C PRO A 107 11.47 -14.10 5.11
N LEU A 108 11.54 -12.79 5.34
CA LEU A 108 12.43 -11.91 4.58
C LEU A 108 13.82 -11.84 5.17
N LEU A 109 13.95 -12.13 6.47
CA LEU A 109 15.23 -12.06 7.18
C LEU A 109 15.92 -13.41 7.24
N ASP A 110 15.17 -14.46 7.07
CA ASP A 110 15.68 -15.83 7.13
C ASP A 110 16.35 -16.19 5.81
N LYS A 111 17.56 -16.73 5.89
CA LYS A 111 18.31 -17.09 4.68
C LYS A 111 18.51 -18.58 4.55
#